data_405fabbdbaee926ff166d588c9005910
#
_entry.id   405fabbdbaee926ff166d588c9005910
#
_cell.length_a   1.000
_cell.length_b   1.000
_cell.length_c   1.000
_cell.angle_alpha   90.00
_cell.angle_beta   90.00
_cell.angle_gamma   90.00
#
_symmetry.space_group_name_H-M   'P 1'
#
loop_
_entity.id
_entity.type
_entity.pdbx_description
1 polymer ?
#
loop_
_entity_poly.entity_id
_entity_poly.type
_entity_poly.pdbx_seq_one_letter_code
_entity_poly.pdbx_strand_id
1 'polypeptide(L)'
;MQEIQFIAPAALHDEMLRLRNEKQMDFLESLTGMDWGVADEKDAPEKLRGLGVVYHLESTVTGERIALKTATTNREQPEIPSVSDIWKIADFYEREVFDYYGIT
;
A
#
# COMPACT_ATOMS: atom_id res chain seq x y z
N MET A 1 16.76 -0.22 -10.38
CA MET A 1 15.90 0.49 -9.41
C MET A 1 14.46 0.11 -9.66
N GLN A 2 13.74 -0.26 -8.65
CA GLN A 2 12.36 -0.69 -8.78
C GLN A 2 11.42 0.51 -8.81
N GLU A 3 10.53 0.56 -9.81
CA GLU A 3 9.53 1.61 -9.88
C GLU A 3 8.37 1.30 -8.94
N ILE A 4 7.90 2.30 -8.19
CA ILE A 4 6.76 2.15 -7.29
C ILE A 4 5.50 2.56 -8.02
N GLN A 5 4.60 1.61 -8.24
CA GLN A 5 3.32 1.87 -8.90
C GLN A 5 2.29 2.42 -7.91
N PHE A 6 1.53 3.42 -8.34
CA PHE A 6 0.40 3.92 -7.57
C PHE A 6 -0.86 3.12 -7.91
N ILE A 7 -1.59 2.68 -6.86
CA ILE A 7 -2.88 2.02 -7.01
C ILE A 7 -3.89 2.77 -6.14
N ALA A 8 -5.02 3.16 -6.72
CA ALA A 8 -6.06 3.83 -5.95
C ALA A 8 -6.63 2.90 -4.87
N PRO A 9 -7.02 3.42 -3.70
CA PRO A 9 -7.56 2.57 -2.63
C PRO A 9 -8.72 1.69 -3.08
N ALA A 10 -9.60 2.19 -3.93
CA ALA A 10 -10.76 1.42 -4.42
C ALA A 10 -10.35 0.19 -5.25
N ALA A 11 -9.18 0.23 -5.89
CA ALA A 11 -8.69 -0.88 -6.72
C ALA A 11 -7.64 -1.74 -6.02
N LEU A 12 -7.24 -1.36 -4.81
CA LEU A 12 -6.09 -1.96 -4.13
C LEU A 12 -6.27 -3.46 -3.88
N HIS A 13 -7.38 -3.84 -3.28
CA HIS A 13 -7.59 -5.25 -2.89
C HIS A 13 -7.61 -6.16 -4.11
N ASP A 14 -8.34 -5.77 -5.16
CA ASP A 14 -8.44 -6.57 -6.38
C ASP A 14 -7.08 -6.72 -7.07
N GLU A 15 -6.32 -5.63 -7.14
CA GLU A 15 -4.98 -5.66 -7.76
C GLU A 15 -4.02 -6.53 -6.97
N MET A 16 -4.05 -6.42 -5.63
CA MET A 16 -3.20 -7.25 -4.77
C MET A 16 -3.54 -8.73 -4.89
N LEU A 17 -4.83 -9.04 -4.96
CA LEU A 17 -5.27 -10.42 -5.15
C LEU A 17 -4.82 -10.96 -6.50
N ARG A 18 -4.90 -10.14 -7.56
CA ARG A 18 -4.41 -10.51 -8.88
C ARG A 18 -2.92 -10.79 -8.86
N LEU A 19 -2.14 -9.93 -8.23
CA LEU A 19 -0.69 -10.12 -8.15
C LEU A 19 -0.32 -11.41 -7.42
N ARG A 20 -1.03 -11.71 -6.34
CA ARG A 20 -0.78 -12.97 -5.63
C ARG A 20 -1.10 -14.19 -6.50
N ASN A 21 -2.22 -14.15 -7.20
CA ASN A 21 -2.69 -15.31 -7.97
C ASN A 21 -1.99 -15.46 -9.33
N GLU A 22 -1.79 -14.36 -10.04
CA GLU A 22 -1.25 -14.40 -11.40
C GLU A 22 0.26 -14.25 -11.44
N LYS A 23 0.84 -13.44 -10.54
CA LYS A 23 2.28 -13.18 -10.50
C LYS A 23 2.99 -13.95 -9.39
N GLN A 24 2.26 -14.77 -8.67
CA GLN A 24 2.80 -15.60 -7.58
C GLN A 24 3.51 -14.76 -6.51
N MET A 25 2.98 -13.58 -6.21
CA MET A 25 3.51 -12.71 -5.14
C MET A 25 3.05 -13.25 -3.80
N ASP A 26 3.75 -14.28 -3.32
CA ASP A 26 3.39 -15.02 -2.12
C ASP A 26 3.95 -14.43 -0.83
N PHE A 27 4.82 -13.43 -0.92
CA PHE A 27 5.45 -12.84 0.25
C PHE A 27 5.27 -11.31 0.27
N LEU A 28 4.64 -10.82 1.34
CA LEU A 28 4.58 -9.38 1.63
C LEU A 28 5.80 -9.06 2.49
N GLU A 29 6.83 -8.49 1.87
CA GLU A 29 8.08 -8.19 2.53
C GLU A 29 7.93 -7.06 3.55
N SER A 30 7.22 -5.99 3.17
CA SER A 30 6.96 -4.88 4.07
C SER A 30 5.71 -4.12 3.67
N LEU A 31 5.16 -3.42 4.65
CA LEU A 31 4.01 -2.54 4.50
C LEU A 31 4.29 -1.36 5.42
N THR A 32 4.53 -0.19 4.85
CA THR A 32 5.00 0.98 5.58
C THR A 32 4.06 2.16 5.36
N GLY A 33 3.65 2.80 6.45
CA GLY A 33 2.85 4.02 6.37
C GLY A 33 3.68 5.21 5.92
N MET A 34 3.05 6.12 5.20
CA MET A 34 3.68 7.32 4.67
C MET A 34 2.76 8.52 4.78
N ASP A 35 3.37 9.69 4.98
CA ASP A 35 2.66 10.97 4.93
C ASP A 35 3.28 11.79 3.79
N TRP A 36 2.56 11.92 2.69
CA TRP A 36 3.04 12.65 1.52
C TRP A 36 2.62 14.12 1.49
N GLY A 37 2.07 14.62 2.62
CA GLY A 37 1.73 16.03 2.73
C GLY A 37 0.28 16.34 2.44
N VAL A 38 -0.01 17.64 2.35
CA VAL A 38 -1.37 18.13 2.18
C VAL A 38 -1.65 18.51 0.73
N ALA A 39 -2.95 18.60 0.41
CA ALA A 39 -3.41 18.77 -0.97
C ALA A 39 -2.98 20.09 -1.62
N ASP A 40 -2.54 21.07 -0.85
CA ASP A 40 -2.13 22.38 -1.37
C ASP A 40 -0.65 22.49 -1.72
N GLU A 41 0.10 21.42 -1.59
CA GLU A 41 1.49 21.39 -2.06
C GLU A 41 1.50 21.33 -3.57
N LYS A 42 1.90 22.45 -4.20
CA LYS A 42 1.76 22.64 -5.64
C LYS A 42 2.59 21.67 -6.47
N ASP A 43 3.72 21.22 -5.94
CA ASP A 43 4.66 20.40 -6.71
C ASP A 43 4.43 18.90 -6.56
N ALA A 44 3.53 18.49 -5.65
CA ALA A 44 3.22 17.08 -5.45
C ALA A 44 2.07 16.66 -6.36
N PRO A 45 2.22 15.56 -7.14
CA PRO A 45 1.08 15.00 -7.85
C PRO A 45 -0.04 14.66 -6.88
N GLU A 46 -1.29 14.90 -7.29
CA GLU A 46 -2.44 14.65 -6.42
C GLU A 46 -2.42 13.24 -5.80
N LYS A 47 -2.08 12.25 -6.59
CA LYS A 47 -1.99 10.86 -6.13
C LYS A 47 -0.88 10.58 -5.13
N LEU A 48 0.02 11.53 -4.91
CA LEU A 48 1.09 11.42 -3.92
C LEU A 48 0.84 12.27 -2.68
N ARG A 49 -0.37 12.81 -2.54
CA ARG A 49 -0.75 13.61 -1.37
C ARG A 49 -1.52 12.78 -0.38
N GLY A 50 -1.48 13.20 0.90
CA GLY A 50 -2.23 12.56 1.96
C GLY A 50 -1.47 11.47 2.70
N LEU A 51 -2.20 10.65 3.40
CA LEU A 51 -1.67 9.51 4.16
C LEU A 51 -1.81 8.25 3.34
N GLY A 52 -0.82 7.40 3.42
CA GLY A 52 -0.88 6.18 2.63
C GLY A 52 0.08 5.11 3.08
N VAL A 53 0.24 4.12 2.23
CA VAL A 53 1.01 2.92 2.53
C VAL A 53 1.82 2.52 1.30
N VAL A 54 3.05 2.09 1.53
CA VAL A 54 3.91 1.48 0.53
C VAL A 54 4.02 -0.01 0.83
N TYR A 55 3.80 -0.84 -0.19
CA TYR A 55 3.86 -2.29 -0.09
C TYR A 55 5.04 -2.80 -0.91
N HIS A 56 5.82 -3.69 -0.34
CA HIS A 56 6.88 -4.41 -1.06
C HIS A 56 6.52 -5.88 -1.11
N LEU A 57 6.34 -6.39 -2.32
CA LEU A 57 5.96 -7.79 -2.56
C LEU A 57 7.12 -8.53 -3.21
N GLU A 58 7.22 -9.81 -2.92
CA GLU A 58 8.21 -10.68 -3.55
C GLU A 58 7.59 -12.03 -3.87
N SER A 59 8.00 -12.59 -4.99
CA SER A 59 7.69 -13.98 -5.31
C SER A 59 8.85 -14.86 -4.88
N THR A 60 8.61 -15.78 -3.96
CA THR A 60 9.64 -16.75 -3.59
C THR A 60 9.82 -17.81 -4.66
N VAL A 61 8.91 -17.87 -5.64
CA VAL A 61 8.98 -18.80 -6.76
C VAL A 61 9.82 -18.24 -7.90
N THR A 62 9.57 -16.99 -8.31
CA THR A 62 10.22 -16.38 -9.48
C THR A 62 11.37 -15.44 -9.10
N GLY A 63 11.42 -14.98 -7.86
CA GLY A 63 12.37 -13.96 -7.42
C GLY A 63 11.99 -12.55 -7.78
N GLU A 64 10.86 -12.34 -8.45
CA GLU A 64 10.42 -11.01 -8.85
C GLU A 64 9.98 -10.20 -7.63
N ARG A 65 10.27 -8.90 -7.66
CA ARG A 65 9.87 -7.96 -6.62
C ARG A 65 9.06 -6.83 -7.23
N ILE A 66 7.99 -6.44 -6.54
CA ILE A 66 7.11 -5.35 -6.97
C ILE A 66 6.87 -4.42 -5.80
N ALA A 67 6.92 -3.11 -6.06
CA ALA A 67 6.58 -2.11 -5.06
C ALA A 67 5.33 -1.35 -5.52
N LEU A 68 4.39 -1.18 -4.59
CA LEU A 68 3.12 -0.50 -4.84
C LEU A 68 2.88 0.52 -3.73
N LYS A 69 2.15 1.58 -4.06
CA LYS A 69 1.73 2.56 -3.06
C LYS A 69 0.27 2.94 -3.28
N THR A 70 -0.39 3.28 -2.20
CA THR A 70 -1.75 3.83 -2.22
C THR A 70 -1.81 4.98 -1.24
N ALA A 71 -2.76 5.89 -1.43
CA ALA A 71 -2.90 7.04 -0.55
C ALA A 71 -4.34 7.51 -0.53
N THR A 72 -4.74 8.11 0.60
CA THR A 72 -6.01 8.79 0.73
C THR A 72 -5.78 10.24 1.11
N THR A 73 -6.54 11.16 0.52
CA THR A 73 -6.50 12.57 0.87
C THR A 73 -7.39 12.91 2.04
N ASN A 74 -8.20 11.98 2.52
CA ASN A 74 -9.06 12.17 3.68
C ASN A 74 -8.26 11.99 4.97
N ARG A 75 -7.69 13.08 5.47
CA ARG A 75 -6.83 13.04 6.66
C ARG A 75 -7.60 12.96 7.97
N GLU A 76 -8.91 13.25 7.94
CA GLU A 76 -9.74 13.16 9.15
C GLU A 76 -10.13 11.72 9.45
N GLN A 77 -10.48 10.96 8.42
CA GLN A 77 -10.82 9.54 8.53
C GLN A 77 -10.11 8.77 7.43
N PRO A 78 -8.79 8.63 7.52
CA PRO A 78 -8.05 7.93 6.45
C PRO A 78 -8.37 6.44 6.47
N GLU A 79 -8.86 5.95 5.33
CA GLU A 79 -9.22 4.54 5.17
C GLU A 79 -8.50 3.96 3.96
N ILE A 80 -7.90 2.79 4.15
CA ILE A 80 -7.25 2.03 3.09
C ILE A 80 -7.68 0.58 3.28
N PRO A 81 -8.17 -0.09 2.22
CA PRO A 81 -8.62 -1.47 2.34
C PRO A 81 -7.53 -2.40 2.87
N SER A 82 -7.92 -3.32 3.74
CA SER A 82 -7.01 -4.31 4.29
C SER A 82 -6.65 -5.36 3.24
N VAL A 83 -5.42 -5.86 3.30
CA VAL A 83 -4.96 -6.99 2.50
C VAL A 83 -4.59 -8.19 3.38
N SER A 84 -5.05 -8.20 4.62
CA SER A 84 -4.74 -9.28 5.58
C SER A 84 -5.36 -10.61 5.20
N ASP A 85 -6.41 -10.62 4.38
CA ASP A 85 -6.99 -11.84 3.84
C ASP A 85 -6.14 -12.44 2.71
N ILE A 86 -5.24 -11.64 2.13
CA ILE A 86 -4.32 -12.10 1.09
C ILE A 86 -3.00 -12.56 1.72
N TRP A 87 -2.47 -11.77 2.64
CA TRP A 87 -1.24 -12.09 3.37
C TRP A 87 -1.49 -11.87 4.86
N LYS A 88 -1.44 -12.92 5.65
CA LYS A 88 -1.72 -12.83 7.10
C LYS A 88 -0.81 -11.83 7.81
N ILE A 89 0.45 -11.75 7.41
CA ILE A 89 1.40 -10.83 8.03
C ILE A 89 0.97 -9.36 7.89
N ALA A 90 0.12 -9.05 6.91
CA ALA A 90 -0.38 -7.71 6.72
C ALA A 90 -1.15 -7.20 7.94
N ASP A 91 -1.84 -8.07 8.65
CA ASP A 91 -2.58 -7.67 9.86
C ASP A 91 -1.67 -6.99 10.88
N PHE A 92 -0.48 -7.55 11.09
CA PHE A 92 0.50 -6.96 12.00
C PHE A 92 0.98 -5.60 11.51
N TYR A 93 1.35 -5.51 10.24
CA TYR A 93 1.84 -4.25 9.67
C TYR A 93 0.74 -3.19 9.63
N GLU A 94 -0.49 -3.57 9.32
CA GLU A 94 -1.61 -2.64 9.26
C GLU A 94 -1.94 -2.06 10.64
N ARG A 95 -1.77 -2.84 11.69
CA ARG A 95 -1.93 -2.34 13.06
C ARG A 95 -0.88 -1.29 13.41
N GLU A 96 0.35 -1.49 13.00
CA GLU A 96 1.41 -0.50 13.22
C GLU A 96 1.10 0.80 12.48
N VAL A 97 0.63 0.72 11.25
CA VAL A 97 0.23 1.88 10.46
C VAL A 97 -0.94 2.61 11.12
N PHE A 98 -1.94 1.87 11.58
CA PHE A 98 -3.08 2.46 12.28
C PHE A 98 -2.62 3.19 13.55
N ASP A 99 -1.77 2.56 14.36
CA ASP A 99 -1.30 3.14 15.61
C ASP A 99 -0.49 4.42 15.39
N TYR A 100 0.24 4.50 14.29
CA TYR A 100 1.11 5.64 14.03
C TYR A 100 0.42 6.75 13.23
N TYR A 101 -0.37 6.39 12.22
CA TYR A 101 -0.97 7.35 11.28
C TYR A 101 -2.48 7.47 11.39
N GLY A 102 -3.14 6.59 12.13
CA GLY A 102 -4.59 6.59 12.23
C GLY A 102 -5.31 6.05 11.00
N ILE A 103 -4.62 5.38 10.09
CA ILE A 103 -5.23 4.82 8.88
C ILE A 103 -5.94 3.51 9.23
N THR A 104 -7.22 3.42 8.88
CA THR A 104 -8.02 2.22 9.12
C THR A 104 -8.26 1.39 7.86
#